data_a421d6708fbf001e5967f8a3b6d73729
#
_entry.id   a421d6708fbf001e5967f8a3b6d73729
#
_cell.length_a   1.000
_cell.length_b   1.000
_cell.length_c   1.000
_cell.angle_alpha   90.00
_cell.angle_beta   90.00
_cell.angle_gamma   90.00
#
_symmetry.space_group_name_H-M   'P 1'
#
loop_
_entity.id
_entity.type
_entity.pdbx_description
1 polymer ?
#
loop_
_entity_poly.entity_id
_entity_poly.type
_entity_poly.pdbx_seq_one_letter_code
_entity_poly.pdbx_strand_id
1 'polypeptide(L)' 'MPTTGHKCEVSGIYRSSCNARTEIALSKSETFPPCSHCRTAVTWTLVRATTHK' A
#
# COMPACT_ATOMS: atom_id res chain seq x y z
N MET A 1 -8.70 7.01 0.41
CA MET A 1 -7.73 5.94 0.58
C MET A 1 -7.04 5.65 -0.73
N PRO A 2 -5.68 5.35 -0.73
CA PRO A 2 -4.99 5.06 -1.98
C PRO A 2 -5.39 3.71 -2.55
N THR A 3 -5.35 3.64 -3.87
CA THR A 3 -5.65 2.41 -4.59
C THR A 3 -4.49 2.11 -5.52
N THR A 4 -4.53 0.91 -6.09
CA THR A 4 -3.52 0.51 -7.07
C THR A 4 -3.39 1.56 -8.16
N GLY A 5 -2.16 1.94 -8.46
CA GLY A 5 -1.88 2.96 -9.47
C GLY A 5 -1.69 4.35 -8.92
N HIS A 6 -2.11 4.60 -7.69
CA HIS A 6 -1.88 5.89 -7.06
C HIS A 6 -0.46 5.96 -6.52
N LYS A 7 0.03 7.18 -6.34
CA LYS A 7 1.34 7.37 -5.74
C LYS A 7 1.23 7.43 -4.24
N CYS A 8 2.20 6.83 -3.57
CA CYS A 8 2.25 6.83 -2.12
C CYS A 8 2.67 8.22 -1.63
N GLU A 9 1.92 8.78 -0.71
CA GLU A 9 2.23 10.10 -0.17
C GLU A 9 2.89 10.02 1.19
N VAL A 10 2.71 8.90 1.87
CA VAL A 10 3.28 8.71 3.21
C VAL A 10 3.95 7.36 3.24
N SER A 11 5.23 7.35 3.59
CA SER A 11 5.96 6.10 3.74
C SER A 11 5.37 5.30 4.88
N GLY A 12 5.22 4.00 4.67
CA GLY A 12 4.69 3.17 5.72
C GLY A 12 4.33 1.79 5.25
N ILE A 13 3.66 1.07 6.13
CA ILE A 13 3.18 -0.27 5.85
C ILE A 13 1.72 -0.18 5.46
N TYR A 14 1.39 -0.75 4.32
CA TYR A 14 0.03 -0.74 3.80
C TYR A 14 -0.52 -2.14 3.67
N ARG A 15 -1.81 -2.24 3.86
CA ARG A 15 -2.52 -3.52 3.78
C ARG A 15 -3.52 -3.46 2.65
N SER A 16 -3.60 -4.54 1.88
CA SER A 16 -4.56 -4.60 0.78
C SER A 16 -5.96 -4.91 1.30
N SER A 17 -6.97 -4.46 0.56
CA SER A 17 -8.34 -4.70 0.97
C SER A 17 -8.80 -6.11 0.63
N CYS A 18 -8.13 -6.78 -0.30
CA CYS A 18 -8.56 -8.11 -0.71
C CYS A 18 -8.06 -9.19 0.25
N ASN A 19 -6.98 -8.91 0.96
CA ASN A 19 -6.41 -9.89 1.87
C ASN A 19 -5.75 -9.15 3.02
N ALA A 20 -6.33 -9.31 4.20
CA ALA A 20 -5.85 -8.59 5.37
C ALA A 20 -4.41 -8.97 5.75
N ARG A 21 -3.92 -10.07 5.24
CA ARG A 21 -2.56 -10.52 5.56
C ARG A 21 -1.52 -10.01 4.59
N THR A 22 -1.95 -9.40 3.50
CA THR A 22 -1.02 -8.87 2.51
C THR A 22 -0.63 -7.46 2.92
N GLU A 23 0.57 -7.32 3.42
CA GLU A 23 1.09 -6.03 3.84
C GLU A 23 2.38 -5.76 3.09
N ILE A 24 2.54 -4.53 2.65
CA ILE A 24 3.75 -4.12 1.94
C ILE A 24 4.26 -2.82 2.53
N ALA A 25 5.57 -2.64 2.43
CA ALA A 25 6.20 -1.40 2.83
C ALA A 25 6.42 -0.56 1.58
N LEU A 26 5.96 0.68 1.61
CA LEU A 26 6.12 1.59 0.48
C LEU A 26 6.75 2.88 0.96
N SER A 27 7.60 3.43 0.13
CA SER A 27 8.20 4.73 0.37
C SER A 27 7.39 5.80 -0.32
N LYS A 28 7.54 7.02 0.17
CA LYS A 28 6.91 8.16 -0.46
C LYS A 28 7.31 8.22 -1.93
N SER A 29 6.37 8.51 -2.79
CA SER A 29 6.53 8.62 -4.24
C SER A 29 6.51 7.29 -4.98
N GLU A 30 6.39 6.18 -4.27
CA GLU A 30 6.24 4.90 -4.95
C GLU A 30 4.79 4.73 -5.38
N THR A 31 4.60 3.93 -6.43
CA THR A 31 3.26 3.67 -6.94
C THR A 31 2.71 2.41 -6.28
N PHE A 32 1.46 2.47 -5.86
CA PHE A 32 0.82 1.30 -5.25
C PHE A 32 0.65 0.20 -6.30
N PRO A 33 1.21 -0.98 -6.03
CA PRO A 33 1.08 -2.10 -6.95
C PRO A 33 -0.25 -2.81 -6.76
N PRO A 34 -0.65 -3.65 -7.72
CA PRO A 34 -1.83 -4.49 -7.51
C PRO A 34 -1.54 -5.51 -6.43
N CYS A 35 -2.59 -6.02 -5.81
CA CYS A 35 -2.43 -7.05 -4.80
C CYS A 35 -1.81 -8.30 -5.44
N SER A 36 -0.71 -8.78 -4.85
CA SER A 36 -0.04 -9.95 -5.41
C SER A 36 -0.85 -11.21 -5.19
N HIS A 37 -1.75 -11.20 -4.23
CA HIS A 37 -2.59 -12.36 -3.95
C HIS A 37 -3.76 -12.45 -4.91
N CYS A 38 -4.45 -11.34 -5.11
CA CYS A 38 -5.62 -11.29 -6.00
C CYS A 38 -5.26 -10.91 -7.42
N ARG A 39 -4.14 -10.22 -7.60
CA ARG A 39 -3.67 -9.72 -8.88
C ARG A 39 -4.64 -8.74 -9.51
N THR A 40 -5.37 -8.03 -8.67
CA THR A 40 -6.32 -7.01 -9.14
C THR A 40 -6.07 -5.73 -8.40
N ALA A 41 -6.68 -4.65 -8.92
CA ALA A 41 -6.59 -3.37 -8.26
C ALA A 41 -7.31 -3.45 -6.91
N VAL A 42 -6.67 -2.94 -5.87
CA VAL A 42 -7.22 -2.97 -4.53
C VAL A 42 -7.01 -1.63 -3.85
N THR A 43 -7.73 -1.42 -2.77
CA THR A 43 -7.53 -0.26 -1.93
C THR A 43 -6.50 -0.60 -0.88
N TRP A 44 -5.52 0.28 -0.71
CA TRP A 44 -4.48 0.10 0.28
C TRP A 44 -4.77 0.95 1.49
N THR A 45 -4.65 0.37 2.66
CA THR A 45 -4.89 1.06 3.92
C THR A 45 -3.59 1.18 4.69
N LEU A 46 -3.30 2.38 5.16
CA LEU A 46 -2.09 2.61 5.95
C LEU A 46 -2.26 1.95 7.30
N VAL A 47 -1.40 0.99 7.59
CA VAL A 47 -1.41 0.29 8.87
C VAL A 47 -0.52 1.02 9.85
N ARG A 48 0.67 1.41 9.38
CA ARG A 48 1.64 2.07 10.22
C ARG A 48 2.49 2.99 9.37
N ALA A 49 2.59 4.23 9.76
CA ALA A 49 3.47 5.16 9.08
C ALA A 49 4.90 4.93 9.55
N THR A 50 5.84 4.90 8.59
CA THR A 50 7.25 4.84 8.92
C THR A 50 7.86 6.18 8.56
N THR A 51 8.57 6.76 9.48
CA THR A 51 9.17 8.06 9.28
C THR A 51 10.67 7.94 9.35
N HIS A 52 11.32 8.48 8.34
CA HIS A 52 12.77 8.55 8.35
C HIS A 52 13.21 9.93 8.74
N LYS A 53 14.15 9.96 9.57
CA LYS A 53 14.73 11.22 10.00
C LYS A 53 16.05 11.45 9.33
#